data_206fb98d641bf76635e3983bda1493d6
#
_entry.id   206fb98d641bf76635e3983bda1493d6
#
_cell.length_a   1.000
_cell.length_b   1.000
_cell.length_c   1.000
_cell.angle_alpha   90.00
_cell.angle_beta   90.00
_cell.angle_gamma   90.00
#
_symmetry.space_group_name_H-M   'P 1'
#
loop_
_entity.id
_entity.type
_entity.pdbx_description
1 polymer ?
#
loop_
_entity_poly.entity_id
_entity_poly.type
_entity_poly.pdbx_seq_one_letter_code
_entity_poly.pdbx_strand_id
1 'polypeptide(L)'
;LLSKGYTVHGTVRRSSTFNTSRIENLISENKESGKLQLYYSDLLDSSSLNSLITKIDPDEVYNLAAQSHVAVSFENPVFTSQTGTLGPISILEAIRASGKKIKFYQASSSEMYGGTTKKSLNEESPFDPKSPYAASKVFAHNIRKIYRDSYDMFCTNGILFNHESPYRGETFVTRKITRAVGRISLDLQSKLTLGNLEASRDWGFAGDYVDAMWKMMQHEEPSDWVIATGETQTVQDFAKLAFEEVNLNWEDYVETSDKYFRP
;
A
#
# COMPACT_ATOMS: atom_id res chain seq x y z
N LEU A 1 4.27 14.32 4.50
CA LEU A 1 4.65 15.40 3.57
C LEU A 1 4.14 16.76 4.06
N LEU A 2 2.85 16.95 4.39
CA LEU A 2 2.32 18.22 4.89
C LEU A 2 3.10 18.73 6.13
N SER A 3 3.39 17.85 7.10
CA SER A 3 4.17 18.19 8.29
C SER A 3 5.63 18.55 7.99
N LYS A 4 6.14 18.14 6.84
CA LYS A 4 7.48 18.50 6.33
C LYS A 4 7.47 19.77 5.46
N GLY A 5 6.34 20.44 5.34
CA GLY A 5 6.21 21.73 4.62
C GLY A 5 5.88 21.64 3.13
N TYR A 6 5.66 20.43 2.60
CA TYR A 6 5.29 20.24 1.19
C TYR A 6 3.91 20.81 0.86
N THR A 7 3.73 21.26 -0.37
CA THR A 7 2.41 21.35 -0.99
C THR A 7 2.09 19.99 -1.58
N VAL A 8 0.99 19.38 -1.14
CA VAL A 8 0.62 18.01 -1.49
C VAL A 8 -0.54 18.03 -2.49
N HIS A 9 -0.34 17.41 -3.64
CA HIS A 9 -1.35 17.20 -4.67
C HIS A 9 -1.74 15.72 -4.66
N GLY A 10 -2.92 15.42 -4.13
CA GLY A 10 -3.45 14.06 -4.05
C GLY A 10 -4.39 13.75 -5.20
N THR A 11 -4.33 12.51 -5.71
CA THR A 11 -5.33 12.01 -6.65
C THR A 11 -6.32 11.10 -5.96
N VAL A 12 -7.60 11.26 -6.26
CA VAL A 12 -8.69 10.41 -5.78
C VAL A 12 -9.50 9.89 -6.96
N ARG A 13 -9.85 8.61 -6.93
CA ARG A 13 -10.72 8.03 -7.95
C ARG A 13 -12.16 8.52 -7.73
N ARG A 14 -12.82 8.94 -8.81
CA ARG A 14 -14.23 9.30 -8.75
C ARG A 14 -15.08 8.09 -8.36
N SER A 15 -15.92 8.25 -7.36
CA SER A 15 -16.88 7.24 -6.91
C SER A 15 -18.25 7.89 -6.72
N SER A 16 -19.32 7.12 -6.87
CA SER A 16 -20.69 7.54 -6.53
C SER A 16 -20.91 7.61 -5.02
N THR A 17 -20.06 6.93 -4.25
CA THR A 17 -20.06 6.98 -2.78
C THR A 17 -18.88 7.79 -2.29
N PHE A 18 -19.01 8.31 -1.07
CA PHE A 18 -17.96 9.09 -0.43
C PHE A 18 -16.75 8.19 -0.09
N ASN A 19 -15.56 8.54 -0.54
CA ASN A 19 -14.35 7.72 -0.41
C ASN A 19 -13.14 8.45 0.17
N THR A 20 -13.34 9.67 0.70
CA THR A 20 -12.30 10.51 1.31
C THR A 20 -12.34 10.55 2.84
N SER A 21 -13.21 9.75 3.48
CA SER A 21 -13.43 9.79 4.94
C SER A 21 -12.16 9.71 5.79
N ARG A 22 -11.12 8.99 5.31
CA ARG A 22 -9.84 8.87 6.04
C ARG A 22 -8.96 10.12 5.99
N ILE A 23 -9.25 11.04 5.11
CA ILE A 23 -8.46 12.27 4.89
C ILE A 23 -9.27 13.55 5.10
N GLU A 24 -10.52 13.46 5.57
CA GLU A 24 -11.40 14.62 5.79
C GLU A 24 -10.81 15.64 6.73
N ASN A 25 -10.23 15.18 7.84
CA ASN A 25 -9.58 16.07 8.80
C ASN A 25 -8.44 16.83 8.13
N LEU A 26 -7.60 16.14 7.35
CA LEU A 26 -6.50 16.77 6.61
C LEU A 26 -7.01 17.78 5.59
N ILE A 27 -8.10 17.46 4.89
CA ILE A 27 -8.73 18.40 3.93
C ILE A 27 -9.21 19.65 4.66
N SER A 28 -9.91 19.46 5.78
CA SER A 28 -10.46 20.57 6.59
C SER A 28 -9.34 21.45 7.16
N GLU A 29 -8.32 20.85 7.76
CA GLU A 29 -7.18 21.56 8.37
C GLU A 29 -6.33 22.34 7.34
N ASN A 30 -6.30 21.91 6.09
CA ASN A 30 -5.47 22.52 5.03
C ASN A 30 -6.27 23.34 4.02
N LYS A 31 -7.57 23.55 4.26
CA LYS A 31 -8.47 24.26 3.35
C LYS A 31 -8.02 25.70 3.06
N GLU A 32 -7.65 26.43 4.11
CA GLU A 32 -7.25 27.85 4.00
C GLU A 32 -5.80 28.00 3.49
N SER A 33 -4.91 27.09 3.88
CA SER A 33 -3.50 27.14 3.49
C SER A 33 -3.24 26.79 2.03
N GLY A 34 -4.18 26.08 1.39
CA GLY A 34 -4.01 25.55 0.03
C GLY A 34 -2.91 24.50 -0.12
N LYS A 35 -2.31 24.05 0.99
CA LYS A 35 -1.21 23.08 0.98
C LYS A 35 -1.63 21.65 0.63
N LEU A 36 -2.92 21.33 0.70
CA LEU A 36 -3.47 20.06 0.24
C LEU A 36 -4.50 20.31 -0.86
N GLN A 37 -4.21 19.79 -2.06
CA GLN A 37 -5.11 19.90 -3.21
C GLN A 37 -5.44 18.49 -3.72
N LEU A 38 -6.72 18.22 -4.00
CA LEU A 38 -7.20 16.93 -4.48
C LEU A 38 -7.73 17.06 -5.91
N TYR A 39 -7.41 16.05 -6.72
CA TYR A 39 -7.80 15.95 -8.12
C TYR A 39 -8.46 14.60 -8.40
N TYR A 40 -9.50 14.58 -9.22
CA TYR A 40 -10.04 13.33 -9.72
C TYR A 40 -9.13 12.79 -10.83
N SER A 41 -8.66 11.56 -10.65
CA SER A 41 -7.87 10.84 -11.65
C SER A 41 -7.98 9.33 -11.41
N ASP A 42 -7.69 8.55 -12.45
CA ASP A 42 -7.60 7.09 -12.39
C ASP A 42 -6.27 6.65 -13.01
N LEU A 43 -5.65 5.59 -12.48
CA LEU A 43 -4.41 5.04 -13.04
C LEU A 43 -4.54 4.56 -14.48
N LEU A 44 -5.75 4.22 -14.91
CA LEU A 44 -6.04 3.78 -16.28
C LEU A 44 -6.35 4.95 -17.25
N ASP A 45 -6.47 6.17 -16.73
CA ASP A 45 -6.63 7.38 -17.56
C ASP A 45 -5.28 8.08 -17.72
N SER A 46 -4.50 7.62 -18.70
CA SER A 46 -3.19 8.19 -19.01
C SER A 46 -3.26 9.67 -19.42
N SER A 47 -4.36 10.09 -20.01
CA SER A 47 -4.54 11.49 -20.42
C SER A 47 -4.69 12.43 -19.23
N SER A 48 -5.48 12.02 -18.22
CA SER A 48 -5.61 12.79 -16.98
C SER A 48 -4.32 12.83 -16.17
N LEU A 49 -3.58 11.71 -16.09
CA LEU A 49 -2.28 11.64 -15.43
C LEU A 49 -1.27 12.59 -16.08
N ASN A 50 -1.16 12.55 -17.41
CA ASN A 50 -0.26 13.45 -18.15
C ASN A 50 -0.63 14.93 -17.94
N SER A 51 -1.92 15.25 -18.01
CA SER A 51 -2.42 16.61 -17.77
C SER A 51 -2.10 17.10 -16.35
N LEU A 52 -2.24 16.22 -15.33
CA LEU A 52 -1.91 16.57 -13.94
C LEU A 52 -0.43 16.78 -13.74
N ILE A 53 0.45 15.91 -14.23
CA ILE A 53 1.90 16.06 -14.15
C ILE A 53 2.33 17.37 -14.79
N THR A 54 1.81 17.69 -15.99
CA THR A 54 2.11 18.93 -16.70
C THR A 54 1.61 20.17 -15.94
N LYS A 55 0.40 20.11 -15.38
CA LYS A 55 -0.24 21.25 -14.69
C LYS A 55 0.41 21.53 -13.34
N ILE A 56 0.71 20.49 -12.57
CA ILE A 56 1.20 20.59 -11.19
C ILE A 56 2.70 20.87 -11.19
N ASP A 57 3.42 20.27 -12.13
CA ASP A 57 4.88 20.33 -12.22
C ASP A 57 5.56 19.92 -10.91
N PRO A 58 5.31 18.68 -10.42
CA PRO A 58 5.75 18.27 -9.09
C PRO A 58 7.25 17.98 -9.05
N ASP A 59 7.88 18.19 -7.89
CA ASP A 59 9.26 17.76 -7.63
C ASP A 59 9.34 16.24 -7.42
N GLU A 60 8.30 15.69 -6.78
CA GLU A 60 8.24 14.29 -6.36
C GLU A 60 6.88 13.67 -6.65
N VAL A 61 6.88 12.44 -7.17
CA VAL A 61 5.66 11.65 -7.42
C VAL A 61 5.72 10.34 -6.65
N TYR A 62 4.73 10.11 -5.78
CA TYR A 62 4.58 8.88 -5.01
C TYR A 62 3.43 8.03 -5.57
N ASN A 63 3.73 6.94 -6.26
CA ASN A 63 2.71 6.01 -6.72
C ASN A 63 2.40 4.97 -5.65
N LEU A 64 1.36 5.24 -4.86
CA LEU A 64 0.81 4.34 -3.85
C LEU A 64 -0.47 3.64 -4.34
N ALA A 65 -0.98 4.03 -5.50
CA ALA A 65 -2.26 3.57 -6.01
C ALA A 65 -2.15 2.15 -6.58
N ALA A 66 -3.11 1.30 -6.24
CA ALA A 66 -3.27 -0.05 -6.76
C ALA A 66 -4.65 -0.62 -6.39
N GLN A 67 -5.07 -1.71 -7.05
CA GLN A 67 -5.98 -2.67 -6.45
C GLN A 67 -5.13 -3.54 -5.50
N SER A 68 -5.18 -3.26 -4.18
CA SER A 68 -4.23 -3.81 -3.20
C SER A 68 -4.73 -5.00 -2.40
N HIS A 69 -5.97 -5.45 -2.61
CA HIS A 69 -6.54 -6.58 -1.90
C HIS A 69 -6.22 -7.89 -2.63
N VAL A 70 -5.32 -8.72 -2.06
CA VAL A 70 -4.81 -9.92 -2.70
C VAL A 70 -5.92 -10.90 -3.09
N ALA A 71 -6.89 -11.19 -2.20
CA ALA A 71 -7.98 -12.11 -2.53
C ALA A 71 -8.82 -11.58 -3.72
N VAL A 72 -9.16 -10.29 -3.73
CA VAL A 72 -9.90 -9.67 -4.85
C VAL A 72 -9.14 -9.74 -6.17
N SER A 73 -7.80 -9.84 -6.14
CA SER A 73 -7.02 -9.97 -7.38
C SER A 73 -7.30 -11.27 -8.14
N PHE A 74 -7.72 -12.33 -7.44
CA PHE A 74 -8.14 -13.59 -8.09
C PHE A 74 -9.54 -13.47 -8.71
N GLU A 75 -10.43 -12.67 -8.12
CA GLU A 75 -11.77 -12.41 -8.65
C GLU A 75 -11.76 -11.40 -9.81
N ASN A 76 -10.85 -10.42 -9.75
CA ASN A 76 -10.73 -9.33 -10.72
C ASN A 76 -9.29 -9.23 -11.28
N PRO A 77 -8.74 -10.29 -11.93
CA PRO A 77 -7.34 -10.32 -12.32
C PRO A 77 -7.00 -9.31 -13.42
N VAL A 78 -7.92 -9.07 -14.36
CA VAL A 78 -7.71 -8.10 -15.46
C VAL A 78 -7.57 -6.68 -14.92
N PHE A 79 -8.52 -6.24 -14.12
CA PHE A 79 -8.47 -4.90 -13.51
C PHE A 79 -7.24 -4.72 -12.61
N THR A 80 -6.91 -5.73 -11.80
CA THR A 80 -5.71 -5.73 -10.95
C THR A 80 -4.44 -5.61 -11.78
N SER A 81 -4.33 -6.38 -12.86
CA SER A 81 -3.18 -6.34 -13.75
C SER A 81 -3.08 -5.00 -14.47
N GLN A 82 -4.16 -4.48 -15.04
CA GLN A 82 -4.16 -3.19 -15.72
C GLN A 82 -3.72 -2.05 -14.80
N THR A 83 -4.30 -1.94 -13.62
CA THR A 83 -3.93 -0.89 -12.66
C THR A 83 -2.51 -1.03 -12.15
N GLY A 84 -2.03 -2.26 -11.94
CA GLY A 84 -0.68 -2.53 -11.45
C GLY A 84 0.42 -2.48 -12.52
N THR A 85 0.08 -2.50 -13.82
CA THR A 85 1.05 -2.46 -14.92
C THR A 85 0.94 -1.18 -15.74
N LEU A 86 -0.21 -0.90 -16.33
CA LEU A 86 -0.41 0.28 -17.18
C LEU A 86 -0.36 1.59 -16.37
N GLY A 87 -0.86 1.57 -15.12
CA GLY A 87 -0.82 2.74 -14.26
C GLY A 87 0.60 3.26 -14.02
N PRO A 88 1.54 2.44 -13.53
CA PRO A 88 2.95 2.83 -13.39
C PRO A 88 3.59 3.33 -14.69
N ILE A 89 3.36 2.65 -15.83
CA ILE A 89 3.88 3.10 -17.13
C ILE A 89 3.32 4.47 -17.49
N SER A 90 2.02 4.70 -17.32
CA SER A 90 1.39 5.97 -17.66
C SER A 90 1.98 7.13 -16.86
N ILE A 91 2.29 6.93 -15.58
CA ILE A 91 2.96 7.94 -14.76
C ILE A 91 4.41 8.17 -15.24
N LEU A 92 5.17 7.08 -15.45
CA LEU A 92 6.55 7.16 -15.91
C LEU A 92 6.67 7.87 -17.28
N GLU A 93 5.76 7.56 -18.22
CA GLU A 93 5.71 8.22 -19.52
C GLU A 93 5.32 9.72 -19.39
N ALA A 94 4.39 10.06 -18.51
CA ALA A 94 4.04 11.45 -18.26
C ALA A 94 5.22 12.24 -17.68
N ILE A 95 5.98 11.66 -16.74
CA ILE A 95 7.20 12.24 -16.19
C ILE A 95 8.25 12.39 -17.30
N ARG A 96 8.52 11.34 -18.07
CA ARG A 96 9.51 11.36 -19.15
C ARG A 96 9.16 12.39 -20.22
N ALA A 97 7.89 12.45 -20.62
CA ALA A 97 7.40 13.40 -21.63
C ALA A 97 7.49 14.87 -21.16
N SER A 98 7.42 15.12 -19.85
CA SER A 98 7.59 16.48 -19.31
C SER A 98 8.99 17.06 -19.54
N GLY A 99 9.99 16.22 -19.78
CA GLY A 99 11.40 16.62 -19.91
C GLY A 99 12.02 17.16 -18.61
N LYS A 100 11.35 17.00 -17.47
CA LYS A 100 11.76 17.54 -16.17
C LYS A 100 12.36 16.48 -15.27
N LYS A 101 13.21 16.90 -14.33
CA LYS A 101 13.82 16.01 -13.32
C LYS A 101 12.86 15.81 -12.14
N ILE A 102 11.82 15.01 -12.36
CA ILE A 102 10.83 14.65 -11.33
C ILE A 102 11.25 13.32 -10.71
N LYS A 103 11.37 13.28 -9.38
CA LYS A 103 11.66 12.04 -8.65
C LYS A 103 10.40 11.17 -8.55
N PHE A 104 10.56 9.87 -8.80
CA PHE A 104 9.44 8.91 -8.78
C PHE A 104 9.67 7.80 -7.75
N TYR A 105 8.69 7.62 -6.87
CA TYR A 105 8.59 6.51 -5.92
C TYR A 105 7.52 5.52 -6.35
N GLN A 106 7.88 4.24 -6.44
CA GLN A 106 6.95 3.14 -6.67
C GLN A 106 6.75 2.31 -5.39
N ALA A 107 5.53 2.22 -4.88
CA ALA A 107 5.20 1.27 -3.82
C ALA A 107 5.17 -0.15 -4.39
N SER A 108 6.19 -0.92 -4.06
CA SER A 108 6.28 -2.36 -4.28
C SER A 108 5.78 -3.12 -3.04
N SER A 109 5.89 -4.43 -2.99
CA SER A 109 5.28 -5.25 -1.95
C SER A 109 6.10 -6.50 -1.66
N SER A 110 6.16 -6.93 -0.41
CA SER A 110 6.72 -8.21 0.01
C SER A 110 5.98 -9.42 -0.60
N GLU A 111 4.73 -9.26 -1.06
CA GLU A 111 3.98 -10.29 -1.79
C GLU A 111 4.69 -10.71 -3.10
N MET A 112 5.60 -9.89 -3.63
CA MET A 112 6.44 -10.26 -4.78
C MET A 112 7.34 -11.47 -4.50
N TYR A 113 7.74 -11.68 -3.24
CA TYR A 113 8.56 -12.82 -2.82
C TYR A 113 7.78 -14.13 -2.63
N GLY A 114 6.44 -14.10 -2.68
CA GLY A 114 5.59 -15.30 -2.60
C GLY A 114 5.36 -15.88 -1.20
N GLY A 115 6.02 -15.37 -0.16
CA GLY A 115 5.68 -15.65 1.24
C GLY A 115 6.01 -17.06 1.77
N THR A 116 6.82 -17.85 1.08
CA THR A 116 7.07 -19.27 1.43
C THR A 116 8.48 -19.58 1.95
N THR A 117 9.34 -18.60 2.06
CA THR A 117 10.72 -18.81 2.52
C THR A 117 10.87 -18.58 4.02
N LYS A 118 11.70 -19.44 4.66
CA LYS A 118 12.15 -19.24 6.05
C LYS A 118 13.42 -18.37 6.16
N LYS A 119 13.94 -17.90 5.03
CA LYS A 119 15.14 -17.05 4.98
C LYS A 119 14.74 -15.58 5.05
N SER A 120 15.60 -14.76 5.64
CA SER A 120 15.49 -13.31 5.54
C SER A 120 15.56 -12.88 4.08
N LEU A 121 14.67 -11.96 3.70
CA LEU A 121 14.54 -11.44 2.35
C LEU A 121 15.21 -10.07 2.26
N ASN A 122 15.82 -9.79 1.11
CA ASN A 122 16.46 -8.52 0.78
C ASN A 122 16.18 -8.14 -0.67
N GLU A 123 16.76 -7.05 -1.12
CA GLU A 123 16.57 -6.49 -2.46
C GLU A 123 17.04 -7.43 -3.60
N GLU A 124 17.98 -8.34 -3.31
CA GLU A 124 18.54 -9.32 -4.27
C GLU A 124 17.77 -10.65 -4.27
N SER A 125 16.87 -10.84 -3.31
CA SER A 125 16.07 -12.07 -3.22
C SER A 125 15.17 -12.23 -4.43
N PRO A 126 15.09 -13.45 -5.01
CA PRO A 126 14.29 -13.69 -6.21
C PRO A 126 12.80 -13.52 -5.92
N PHE A 127 12.08 -12.94 -6.87
CA PHE A 127 10.62 -12.84 -6.80
C PHE A 127 9.97 -14.15 -7.24
N ASP A 128 8.91 -14.56 -6.52
CA ASP A 128 8.10 -15.73 -6.81
C ASP A 128 6.60 -15.43 -6.53
N PRO A 129 6.00 -14.53 -7.33
CA PRO A 129 4.65 -14.02 -7.06
C PRO A 129 3.59 -15.13 -7.10
N LYS A 130 2.71 -15.19 -6.10
CA LYS A 130 1.66 -16.21 -5.96
C LYS A 130 0.24 -15.67 -6.15
N SER A 131 0.09 -14.44 -6.69
CA SER A 131 -1.21 -13.85 -6.98
C SER A 131 -1.12 -12.88 -8.15
N PRO A 132 -2.24 -12.57 -8.84
CA PRO A 132 -2.27 -11.53 -9.88
C PRO A 132 -1.81 -10.16 -9.36
N TYR A 133 -2.12 -9.82 -8.11
CA TYR A 133 -1.60 -8.63 -7.45
C TYR A 133 -0.07 -8.65 -7.36
N ALA A 134 0.50 -9.72 -6.82
CA ALA A 134 1.95 -9.85 -6.67
C ALA A 134 2.67 -9.79 -8.04
N ALA A 135 2.14 -10.48 -9.05
CA ALA A 135 2.67 -10.46 -10.42
C ALA A 135 2.66 -9.04 -11.02
N SER A 136 1.58 -8.28 -10.80
CA SER A 136 1.49 -6.89 -11.25
C SER A 136 2.50 -5.98 -10.54
N LYS A 137 2.79 -6.23 -9.25
CA LYS A 137 3.81 -5.51 -8.49
C LYS A 137 5.24 -5.85 -8.96
N VAL A 138 5.52 -7.10 -9.34
CA VAL A 138 6.79 -7.49 -9.98
C VAL A 138 6.98 -6.75 -11.30
N PHE A 139 5.92 -6.65 -12.11
CA PHE A 139 5.97 -5.85 -13.34
C PHE A 139 6.31 -4.39 -13.06
N ALA A 140 5.58 -3.74 -12.13
CA ALA A 140 5.82 -2.33 -11.77
C ALA A 140 7.23 -2.10 -11.24
N HIS A 141 7.77 -3.05 -10.46
CA HIS A 141 9.14 -3.02 -9.98
C HIS A 141 10.15 -3.03 -11.14
N ASN A 142 10.00 -3.95 -12.08
CA ASN A 142 10.93 -4.11 -13.19
C ASN A 142 10.84 -2.97 -14.21
N ILE A 143 9.63 -2.54 -14.60
CA ILE A 143 9.48 -1.45 -15.56
C ILE A 143 10.08 -0.15 -15.03
N ARG A 144 9.87 0.15 -13.75
CA ARG A 144 10.47 1.32 -13.10
C ARG A 144 12.02 1.24 -13.15
N LYS A 145 12.61 0.04 -12.91
CA LYS A 145 14.06 -0.16 -13.04
C LYS A 145 14.55 0.13 -14.45
N ILE A 146 13.83 -0.36 -15.47
CA ILE A 146 14.15 -0.07 -16.88
C ILE A 146 14.16 1.44 -17.14
N TYR A 147 13.18 2.19 -16.63
CA TYR A 147 13.13 3.65 -16.81
C TYR A 147 14.30 4.37 -16.12
N ARG A 148 14.70 3.92 -14.94
CA ARG A 148 15.91 4.42 -14.26
C ARG A 148 17.14 4.19 -15.12
N ASP A 149 17.35 2.96 -15.57
CA ASP A 149 18.58 2.53 -16.22
C ASP A 149 18.68 3.04 -17.69
N SER A 150 17.53 3.19 -18.38
CA SER A 150 17.50 3.55 -19.81
C SER A 150 17.30 5.06 -20.07
N TYR A 151 16.68 5.78 -19.16
CA TYR A 151 16.31 7.19 -19.36
C TYR A 151 16.89 8.12 -18.30
N ASP A 152 17.80 7.64 -17.45
CA ASP A 152 18.41 8.40 -16.36
C ASP A 152 17.39 9.11 -15.46
N MET A 153 16.25 8.44 -15.22
CA MET A 153 15.19 8.96 -14.37
C MET A 153 15.46 8.60 -12.91
N PHE A 154 15.26 9.55 -12.00
CA PHE A 154 15.27 9.23 -10.58
C PHE A 154 14.04 8.40 -10.22
N CYS A 155 14.18 7.07 -10.19
CA CYS A 155 13.11 6.14 -9.91
C CYS A 155 13.52 5.16 -8.82
N THR A 156 12.83 5.18 -7.66
CA THR A 156 13.10 4.31 -6.52
C THR A 156 11.91 3.40 -6.18
N ASN A 157 12.18 2.25 -5.56
CA ASN A 157 11.17 1.33 -5.04
C ASN A 157 11.29 1.15 -3.53
N GLY A 158 10.15 1.14 -2.85
CA GLY A 158 10.06 0.56 -1.52
C GLY A 158 9.40 -0.82 -1.60
N ILE A 159 10.13 -1.89 -1.30
CA ILE A 159 9.58 -3.24 -1.17
C ILE A 159 9.06 -3.35 0.26
N LEU A 160 7.79 -2.99 0.42
CA LEU A 160 7.19 -2.83 1.73
C LEU A 160 6.60 -4.14 2.24
N PHE A 161 6.97 -4.48 3.47
CA PHE A 161 6.25 -5.49 4.24
C PHE A 161 4.94 -4.91 4.79
N ASN A 162 4.16 -5.70 5.52
CA ASN A 162 2.85 -5.25 5.98
C ASN A 162 3.01 -4.08 6.96
N HIS A 163 2.23 -3.04 6.76
CA HIS A 163 2.28 -1.86 7.62
C HIS A 163 0.87 -1.40 7.96
N GLU A 164 0.66 -1.11 9.22
CA GLU A 164 -0.65 -0.99 9.82
C GLU A 164 -0.83 0.36 10.52
N SER A 165 -2.07 0.82 10.59
CA SER A 165 -2.45 2.02 11.34
C SER A 165 -3.94 2.01 11.67
N PRO A 166 -4.44 2.94 12.50
CA PRO A 166 -5.88 3.13 12.71
C PRO A 166 -6.66 3.39 11.42
N TYR A 167 -5.99 3.84 10.36
CA TYR A 167 -6.59 4.11 9.04
C TYR A 167 -6.55 2.92 8.08
N ARG A 168 -6.07 1.75 8.52
CA ARG A 168 -6.05 0.53 7.71
C ARG A 168 -7.44 0.19 7.19
N GLY A 169 -7.52 -0.31 5.96
CA GLY A 169 -8.78 -0.77 5.36
C GLY A 169 -9.43 -1.88 6.20
N GLU A 170 -10.73 -1.78 6.42
CA GLU A 170 -11.49 -2.61 7.37
C GLU A 170 -11.54 -4.10 7.01
N THR A 171 -11.29 -4.44 5.75
CA THR A 171 -11.25 -5.82 5.25
C THR A 171 -9.89 -6.50 5.42
N PHE A 172 -8.84 -5.76 5.76
CA PHE A 172 -7.53 -6.33 6.07
C PHE A 172 -7.53 -6.96 7.46
N VAL A 173 -6.78 -8.07 7.60
CA VAL A 173 -6.86 -8.97 8.77
C VAL A 173 -6.68 -8.23 10.09
N THR A 174 -5.67 -7.39 10.22
CA THR A 174 -5.39 -6.63 11.46
C THR A 174 -6.55 -5.72 11.83
N ARG A 175 -7.07 -4.94 10.88
CA ARG A 175 -8.20 -4.05 11.14
C ARG A 175 -9.51 -4.79 11.34
N LYS A 176 -9.70 -5.92 10.64
CA LYS A 176 -10.84 -6.82 10.87
C LYS A 176 -10.84 -7.33 12.32
N ILE A 177 -9.68 -7.76 12.84
CA ILE A 177 -9.54 -8.23 14.22
C ILE A 177 -9.84 -7.09 15.20
N THR A 178 -9.14 -5.96 15.11
CA THR A 178 -9.30 -4.86 16.08
C THR A 178 -10.71 -4.30 16.10
N ARG A 179 -11.40 -4.22 14.96
CA ARG A 179 -12.82 -3.83 14.91
C ARG A 179 -13.75 -4.87 15.56
N ALA A 180 -13.50 -6.15 15.30
CA ALA A 180 -14.28 -7.21 15.92
C ALA A 180 -14.10 -7.21 17.45
N VAL A 181 -12.86 -7.07 17.93
CA VAL A 181 -12.55 -6.96 19.36
C VAL A 181 -13.31 -5.82 20.01
N GLY A 182 -13.27 -4.61 19.43
CA GLY A 182 -14.03 -3.47 19.96
C GLY A 182 -15.54 -3.68 19.93
N ARG A 183 -16.08 -4.39 18.93
CA ARG A 183 -17.52 -4.71 18.87
C ARG A 183 -17.91 -5.80 19.87
N ILE A 184 -17.06 -6.79 20.06
CA ILE A 184 -17.28 -7.90 21.01
C ILE A 184 -17.23 -7.36 22.44
N SER A 185 -16.29 -6.48 22.77
CA SER A 185 -16.21 -5.87 24.10
C SER A 185 -17.40 -4.98 24.46
N LEU A 186 -18.22 -4.59 23.47
CA LEU A 186 -19.45 -3.81 23.63
C LEU A 186 -20.72 -4.66 23.41
N ASP A 187 -20.63 -5.98 23.36
CA ASP A 187 -21.73 -6.91 23.10
C ASP A 187 -22.45 -6.68 21.74
N LEU A 188 -21.77 -6.04 20.78
CA LEU A 188 -22.29 -5.76 19.43
C LEU A 188 -21.98 -6.87 18.42
N GLN A 189 -21.17 -7.85 18.81
CA GLN A 189 -20.76 -8.99 17.98
C GLN A 189 -20.39 -10.15 18.87
N SER A 190 -20.76 -11.39 18.50
CA SER A 190 -20.54 -12.59 19.33
C SER A 190 -19.29 -13.37 18.92
N LYS A 191 -18.91 -13.37 17.66
CA LYS A 191 -17.80 -14.17 17.12
C LYS A 191 -17.01 -13.40 16.08
N LEU A 192 -15.73 -13.77 15.92
CA LEU A 192 -14.83 -13.32 14.86
C LEU A 192 -14.40 -14.54 14.03
N THR A 193 -14.81 -14.60 12.77
CA THR A 193 -14.39 -15.66 11.85
C THR A 193 -13.16 -15.23 11.06
N LEU A 194 -12.09 -16.01 11.14
CA LEU A 194 -10.81 -15.81 10.44
C LEU A 194 -10.50 -16.97 9.48
N GLY A 195 -9.46 -16.84 8.67
CA GLY A 195 -8.89 -17.91 7.86
C GLY A 195 -7.76 -18.62 8.59
N ASN A 196 -6.61 -18.77 7.92
CA ASN A 196 -5.43 -19.43 8.46
C ASN A 196 -4.79 -18.60 9.60
N LEU A 197 -4.87 -19.10 10.83
CA LEU A 197 -4.30 -18.46 12.01
C LEU A 197 -2.78 -18.58 12.08
N GLU A 198 -2.20 -19.61 11.46
CA GLU A 198 -0.76 -19.87 11.43
C GLU A 198 -0.02 -19.00 10.38
N ALA A 199 -0.76 -18.26 9.55
CA ALA A 199 -0.15 -17.38 8.57
C ALA A 199 0.64 -16.27 9.25
N SER A 200 1.95 -16.24 9.00
CA SER A 200 2.88 -15.26 9.60
C SER A 200 3.10 -14.07 8.67
N ARG A 201 3.25 -12.90 9.26
CA ARG A 201 3.59 -11.64 8.57
C ARG A 201 4.52 -10.80 9.43
N ASP A 202 5.35 -10.02 8.77
CA ASP A 202 6.04 -8.89 9.37
C ASP A 202 5.08 -7.69 9.31
N TRP A 203 4.67 -7.19 10.46
CA TRP A 203 3.79 -6.02 10.59
C TRP A 203 4.51 -4.88 11.29
N GLY A 204 4.62 -3.74 10.62
CA GLY A 204 5.17 -2.53 11.19
C GLY A 204 4.14 -1.40 11.31
N PHE A 205 4.54 -0.30 11.92
CA PHE A 205 3.73 0.91 12.00
C PHE A 205 3.84 1.72 10.70
N ALA A 206 2.70 2.07 10.09
CA ALA A 206 2.67 2.78 8.81
C ALA A 206 3.38 4.15 8.84
N GLY A 207 3.47 4.79 10.01
CA GLY A 207 4.21 6.04 10.18
C GLY A 207 5.69 5.90 9.84
N ASP A 208 6.33 4.80 10.27
CA ASP A 208 7.75 4.53 9.99
C ASP A 208 7.97 4.25 8.51
N TYR A 209 7.02 3.54 7.88
CA TYR A 209 7.09 3.22 6.45
C TYR A 209 6.95 4.48 5.57
N VAL A 210 6.06 5.41 5.91
CA VAL A 210 5.95 6.66 5.13
C VAL A 210 7.15 7.58 5.35
N ASP A 211 7.78 7.56 6.51
CA ASP A 211 9.04 8.28 6.74
C ASP A 211 10.18 7.65 5.92
N ALA A 212 10.25 6.32 5.86
CA ALA A 212 11.19 5.61 5.00
C ALA A 212 10.97 5.96 3.51
N MET A 213 9.71 5.98 3.03
CA MET A 213 9.38 6.38 1.65
C MET A 213 9.93 7.78 1.34
N TRP A 214 9.74 8.73 2.26
CA TRP A 214 10.28 10.07 2.09
C TRP A 214 11.81 10.08 2.09
N LYS A 215 12.48 9.37 3.01
CA LYS A 215 13.95 9.27 3.07
C LYS A 215 14.54 8.70 1.78
N MET A 216 13.91 7.67 1.19
CA MET A 216 14.34 7.11 -0.09
C MET A 216 14.37 8.16 -1.21
N MET A 217 13.39 9.08 -1.21
CA MET A 217 13.30 10.15 -2.20
C MET A 217 14.30 11.29 -1.97
N GLN A 218 14.91 11.37 -0.75
CA GLN A 218 15.95 12.36 -0.43
C GLN A 218 17.37 11.86 -0.72
N HIS A 219 17.54 10.58 -1.09
CA HIS A 219 18.84 10.05 -1.49
C HIS A 219 19.38 10.75 -2.73
N GLU A 220 20.72 10.77 -2.87
CA GLU A 220 21.38 11.32 -4.04
C GLU A 220 21.14 10.45 -5.28
N GLU A 221 21.25 9.12 -5.10
CA GLU A 221 21.05 8.12 -6.15
C GLU A 221 19.80 7.26 -5.90
N PRO A 222 19.01 6.99 -6.95
CA PRO A 222 17.85 6.13 -6.80
C PRO A 222 18.23 4.66 -6.58
N SER A 223 17.58 3.99 -5.62
CA SER A 223 17.80 2.58 -5.33
C SER A 223 16.51 1.85 -5.00
N ASP A 224 16.60 0.55 -4.74
CA ASP A 224 15.52 -0.28 -4.27
C ASP A 224 15.77 -0.60 -2.79
N TRP A 225 14.72 -0.62 -1.98
CA TRP A 225 14.82 -0.74 -0.53
C TRP A 225 13.77 -1.69 0.02
N VAL A 226 14.20 -2.67 0.80
CA VAL A 226 13.28 -3.49 1.62
C VAL A 226 13.01 -2.74 2.93
N ILE A 227 11.72 -2.58 3.25
CA ILE A 227 11.28 -1.99 4.52
C ILE A 227 10.44 -3.01 5.26
N ALA A 228 10.96 -3.44 6.40
CA ALA A 228 10.39 -4.45 7.29
C ALA A 228 10.80 -4.16 8.74
N THR A 229 10.13 -4.78 9.71
CA THR A 229 10.56 -4.73 11.12
C THR A 229 11.66 -5.77 11.41
N GLY A 230 11.72 -6.83 10.60
CA GLY A 230 12.59 -7.98 10.82
C GLY A 230 11.97 -9.05 11.74
N GLU A 231 10.77 -8.79 12.26
CA GLU A 231 10.05 -9.71 13.13
C GLU A 231 8.74 -10.17 12.49
N THR A 232 8.42 -11.45 12.60
CA THR A 232 7.16 -12.01 12.10
C THR A 232 6.30 -12.50 13.24
N GLN A 233 5.00 -12.24 13.13
CA GLN A 233 3.98 -12.71 14.05
C GLN A 233 2.90 -13.47 13.28
N THR A 234 2.23 -14.44 13.93
CA THR A 234 1.09 -15.12 13.34
C THR A 234 -0.18 -14.30 13.45
N VAL A 235 -1.18 -14.63 12.66
CA VAL A 235 -2.53 -14.04 12.80
C VAL A 235 -3.11 -14.38 14.17
N GLN A 236 -2.79 -15.57 14.72
CA GLN A 236 -3.17 -15.97 16.06
C GLN A 236 -2.56 -15.07 17.13
N ASP A 237 -1.24 -14.80 17.05
CA ASP A 237 -0.56 -13.92 18.02
C ASP A 237 -1.18 -12.53 18.01
N PHE A 238 -1.46 -11.98 16.82
CA PHE A 238 -2.10 -10.67 16.69
C PHE A 238 -3.52 -10.69 17.29
N ALA A 239 -4.31 -11.74 17.03
CA ALA A 239 -5.66 -11.85 17.60
C ALA A 239 -5.58 -11.94 19.13
N LYS A 240 -4.70 -12.78 19.67
CA LYS A 240 -4.48 -12.92 21.12
C LYS A 240 -4.16 -11.57 21.77
N LEU A 241 -3.16 -10.84 21.26
CA LEU A 241 -2.80 -9.53 21.78
C LEU A 241 -3.97 -8.54 21.73
N ALA A 242 -4.72 -8.52 20.62
CA ALA A 242 -5.85 -7.60 20.47
C ALA A 242 -7.00 -7.88 21.47
N PHE A 243 -7.26 -9.14 21.80
CA PHE A 243 -8.26 -9.51 22.80
C PHE A 243 -7.78 -9.26 24.24
N GLU A 244 -6.48 -9.46 24.51
CA GLU A 244 -5.85 -9.13 25.79
C GLU A 244 -6.03 -7.64 26.16
N GLU A 245 -5.94 -6.73 25.18
CA GLU A 245 -6.15 -5.27 25.40
C GLU A 245 -7.53 -4.92 25.98
N VAL A 246 -8.52 -5.79 25.83
CA VAL A 246 -9.87 -5.60 26.38
C VAL A 246 -10.21 -6.62 27.46
N ASN A 247 -9.21 -7.35 28.00
CA ASN A 247 -9.35 -8.38 29.03
C ASN A 247 -10.31 -9.53 28.64
N LEU A 248 -10.31 -9.93 27.37
CA LEU A 248 -11.07 -11.08 26.86
C LEU A 248 -10.12 -12.20 26.42
N ASN A 249 -10.57 -13.46 26.56
CA ASN A 249 -9.85 -14.61 26.03
C ASN A 249 -10.25 -14.81 24.55
N TRP A 250 -9.29 -14.71 23.63
CA TRP A 250 -9.52 -14.82 22.19
C TRP A 250 -10.14 -16.17 21.76
N GLU A 251 -9.85 -17.28 22.48
CA GLU A 251 -10.36 -18.62 22.17
C GLU A 251 -11.88 -18.71 22.29
N ASP A 252 -12.49 -17.89 23.16
CA ASP A 252 -13.93 -17.86 23.34
C ASP A 252 -14.67 -17.20 22.18
N TYR A 253 -13.98 -16.41 21.34
CA TYR A 253 -14.59 -15.57 20.33
C TYR A 253 -14.13 -15.84 18.90
N VAL A 254 -12.93 -16.41 18.71
CA VAL A 254 -12.36 -16.64 17.37
C VAL A 254 -12.73 -18.04 16.85
N GLU A 255 -13.20 -18.08 15.63
CA GLU A 255 -13.43 -19.31 14.87
C GLU A 255 -12.79 -19.21 13.50
N THR A 256 -12.47 -20.35 12.89
CA THR A 256 -11.86 -20.41 11.55
C THR A 256 -12.86 -20.90 10.51
N SER A 257 -12.68 -20.46 9.26
CA SER A 257 -13.47 -20.92 8.12
C SER A 257 -12.66 -20.99 6.86
N ASP A 258 -12.80 -22.07 6.12
CA ASP A 258 -12.11 -22.29 4.84
C ASP A 258 -12.46 -21.23 3.79
N LYS A 259 -13.61 -20.58 3.92
CA LYS A 259 -14.03 -19.48 3.06
C LYS A 259 -12.99 -18.32 2.98
N TYR A 260 -12.18 -18.17 4.03
CA TYR A 260 -11.17 -17.12 4.12
C TYR A 260 -9.74 -17.60 3.82
N PHE A 261 -9.58 -18.86 3.41
CA PHE A 261 -8.30 -19.32 2.88
C PHE A 261 -8.08 -18.74 1.47
N ARG A 262 -6.84 -18.41 1.18
CA ARG A 262 -6.45 -17.97 -0.17
C ARG A 262 -6.30 -19.19 -1.08
N PRO A 263 -6.63 -19.09 -2.38
CA PRO A 263 -6.33 -20.12 -3.37
C PRO A 263 -4.84 -20.47 -3.43
#